data_5402c6f7113bb4ee3436b976c4c4d205
#
_entry.id   5402c6f7113bb4ee3436b976c4c4d205
#
_cell.length_a   1.000
_cell.length_b   1.000
_cell.length_c   1.000
_cell.angle_alpha   90.00
_cell.angle_beta   90.00
_cell.angle_gamma   90.00
#
_symmetry.space_group_name_H-M   'P 1'
#
loop_
_entity.id
_entity.type
_entity.pdbx_description
1 polymer ?
#
loop_
_entity_poly.entity_id
_entity_poly.type
_entity_poly.pdbx_seq_one_letter_code
_entity_poly.pdbx_strand_id
1 'polypeptide(L)'
;MAKFISVAQLKGGAGKSTIVTNLVGALSREFRTGLIDADLPQATSARWASLRQAAGDEFPDITVALADTVADLAREAERLEDLCDVVVIDLPPRSLKFLREIMPYTDLVVMPLSASPADVWSTEQLMDAVREGKKTSKRLKAR
;
A
#
# COMPACT_ATOMS: atom_id res chain seq x y z
N MET A 1 9.01 -15.50 1.90
CA MET A 1 8.71 -14.49 0.87
C MET A 1 7.40 -13.80 1.22
N ALA A 2 7.47 -12.52 1.54
CA ALA A 2 6.28 -11.75 1.90
C ALA A 2 5.33 -11.55 0.72
N LYS A 3 4.04 -11.37 1.01
CA LYS A 3 3.04 -10.92 0.06
C LYS A 3 2.89 -9.40 0.14
N PHE A 4 2.91 -8.74 -0.99
CA PHE A 4 2.82 -7.28 -1.09
C PHE A 4 1.45 -6.86 -1.62
N ILE A 5 0.76 -6.02 -0.85
CA ILE A 5 -0.54 -5.44 -1.18
C ILE A 5 -0.38 -3.93 -1.32
N SER A 6 -0.50 -3.41 -2.53
CA SER A 6 -0.42 -1.97 -2.79
C SER A 6 -1.82 -1.37 -2.86
N VAL A 7 -2.05 -0.31 -2.10
CA VAL A 7 -3.30 0.45 -2.14
C VAL A 7 -3.05 1.75 -2.89
N ALA A 8 -3.71 1.89 -4.02
CA ALA A 8 -3.48 2.95 -4.98
C ALA A 8 -4.76 3.71 -5.31
N GLN A 9 -4.65 5.04 -5.40
CA GLN A 9 -5.73 5.91 -5.80
C GLN A 9 -5.17 7.20 -6.39
N LEU A 10 -5.72 7.66 -7.52
CA LEU A 10 -5.28 8.92 -8.15
C LEU A 10 -5.89 10.15 -7.50
N LYS A 11 -7.09 10.03 -6.93
CA LYS A 11 -7.78 11.13 -6.27
C LYS A 11 -7.57 11.04 -4.76
N GLY A 12 -7.13 12.13 -4.14
CA GLY A 12 -7.03 12.24 -2.69
C GLY A 12 -8.41 12.23 -2.01
N GLY A 13 -8.48 11.76 -0.75
CA GLY A 13 -9.65 11.88 0.10
C GLY A 13 -10.74 10.82 -0.07
N ALA A 14 -10.54 9.76 -0.85
CA ALA A 14 -11.55 8.72 -1.04
C ALA A 14 -11.36 7.48 -0.13
N GLY A 15 -10.74 7.64 1.03
CA GLY A 15 -10.65 6.59 2.04
C GLY A 15 -9.50 5.60 1.87
N LYS A 16 -8.49 5.91 1.04
CA LYS A 16 -7.32 5.05 0.86
C LYS A 16 -6.64 4.69 2.17
N SER A 17 -6.28 5.67 2.99
CA SER A 17 -5.63 5.43 4.30
C SER A 17 -6.54 4.70 5.29
N THR A 18 -7.86 4.91 5.23
CA THR A 18 -8.83 4.15 6.02
C THR A 18 -8.81 2.67 5.63
N ILE A 19 -8.76 2.35 4.35
CA ILE A 19 -8.65 0.97 3.87
C ILE A 19 -7.31 0.37 4.31
N VAL A 20 -6.21 1.10 4.15
CA VAL A 20 -4.88 0.67 4.57
C VAL A 20 -4.85 0.32 6.06
N THR A 21 -5.31 1.21 6.92
CA THR A 21 -5.27 0.99 8.37
C THR A 21 -6.14 -0.18 8.82
N ASN A 22 -7.34 -0.32 8.25
CA ASN A 22 -8.22 -1.46 8.54
C ASN A 22 -7.61 -2.79 8.04
N LEU A 23 -7.03 -2.79 6.85
CA LEU A 23 -6.38 -3.97 6.27
C LEU A 23 -5.18 -4.41 7.11
N VAL A 24 -4.29 -3.48 7.45
CA VAL A 24 -3.12 -3.74 8.30
C VAL A 24 -3.56 -4.23 9.68
N GLY A 25 -4.57 -3.60 10.28
CA GLY A 25 -5.11 -4.00 11.57
C GLY A 25 -5.68 -5.42 11.58
N ALA A 26 -6.37 -5.80 10.52
CA ALA A 26 -6.92 -7.16 10.38
C ALA A 26 -5.80 -8.20 10.15
N LEU A 27 -4.89 -7.93 9.22
CA LEU A 27 -3.80 -8.83 8.86
C LEU A 27 -2.84 -9.08 10.04
N SER A 28 -2.56 -8.05 10.85
CA SER A 28 -1.65 -8.16 11.99
C SER A 28 -2.10 -9.17 13.06
N ARG A 29 -3.35 -9.57 13.05
CA ARG A 29 -3.87 -10.59 13.99
C ARG A 29 -3.42 -12.01 13.65
N GLU A 30 -3.07 -12.25 12.40
CA GLU A 30 -2.77 -13.59 11.89
C GLU A 30 -1.36 -13.71 11.30
N PHE A 31 -0.78 -12.58 10.85
CA PHE A 31 0.47 -12.53 10.10
C PHE A 31 1.44 -11.49 10.68
N ARG A 32 2.74 -11.73 10.52
CA ARG A 32 3.75 -10.69 10.73
C ARG A 32 3.55 -9.65 9.63
N THR A 33 3.02 -8.50 10.01
CA THR A 33 2.54 -7.49 9.07
C THR A 33 3.44 -6.27 9.02
N GLY A 34 3.82 -5.87 7.81
CA GLY A 34 4.52 -4.63 7.51
C GLY A 34 3.58 -3.58 6.93
N LEU A 35 3.89 -2.32 7.19
CA LEU A 35 3.27 -1.16 6.57
C LEU A 35 4.35 -0.25 6.00
N ILE A 36 4.29 0.03 4.70
CA ILE A 36 5.09 1.08 4.08
C ILE A 36 4.16 2.24 3.75
N ASP A 37 4.35 3.37 4.42
CA ASP A 37 3.61 4.60 4.13
C ASP A 37 4.43 5.48 3.18
N ALA A 38 3.98 5.58 1.94
CA ALA A 38 4.57 6.43 0.92
C ALA A 38 3.73 7.71 0.64
N ASP A 39 2.65 7.92 1.38
CA ASP A 39 1.81 9.11 1.28
C ASP A 39 2.34 10.23 2.21
N LEU A 40 3.53 10.71 1.90
CA LEU A 40 4.21 11.76 2.66
C LEU A 40 3.94 13.14 2.04
N PRO A 41 3.94 14.21 2.86
CA PRO A 41 4.25 14.29 4.28
C PRO A 41 3.08 13.92 5.21
N GLN A 42 1.92 13.54 4.69
CA GLN A 42 0.72 13.26 5.51
C GLN A 42 0.97 12.13 6.51
N ALA A 43 1.56 11.03 6.05
CA ALA A 43 1.91 9.86 6.86
C ALA A 43 0.77 9.37 7.77
N THR A 44 -0.47 9.40 7.28
CA THR A 44 -1.66 9.11 8.07
C THR A 44 -1.67 7.68 8.59
N SER A 45 -1.35 6.71 7.75
CA SER A 45 -1.32 5.30 8.14
C SER A 45 -0.18 4.98 9.09
N ALA A 46 1.00 5.59 8.91
CA ALA A 46 2.12 5.44 9.84
C ALA A 46 1.82 6.06 11.22
N ARG A 47 1.18 7.22 11.26
CA ARG A 47 0.74 7.85 12.51
C ARG A 47 -0.29 6.99 13.24
N TRP A 48 -1.24 6.44 12.53
CA TRP A 48 -2.20 5.50 13.09
C TRP A 48 -1.50 4.28 13.71
N ALA A 49 -0.54 3.68 13.01
CA ALA A 49 0.21 2.54 13.52
C ALA A 49 0.97 2.89 14.80
N SER A 50 1.58 4.07 14.88
CA SER A 50 2.27 4.55 16.08
C SER A 50 1.31 4.74 17.27
N LEU A 51 0.13 5.30 17.04
CA LEU A 51 -0.90 5.44 18.08
C LEU A 51 -1.41 4.08 18.57
N ARG A 52 -1.57 3.13 17.66
CA ARG A 52 -1.99 1.77 17.98
C ARG A 52 -0.95 1.07 18.87
N GLN A 53 0.33 1.17 18.57
CA GLN A 53 1.41 0.60 19.39
C GLN A 53 1.48 1.26 20.78
N ALA A 54 1.30 2.58 20.85
CA ALA A 54 1.26 3.33 22.12
C ALA A 54 0.04 2.98 23.00
N ALA A 55 -1.04 2.44 22.42
CA ALA A 55 -2.24 2.05 23.15
C ALA A 55 -2.07 0.77 23.99
N GLY A 56 -0.96 0.06 23.84
CA GLY A 56 -0.60 -1.09 24.67
C GLY A 56 -0.49 -2.41 23.92
N ASP A 57 -0.14 -3.46 24.67
CA ASP A 57 0.19 -4.79 24.13
C ASP A 57 -1.04 -5.60 23.66
N GLU A 58 -2.23 -5.02 23.72
CA GLU A 58 -3.46 -5.70 23.25
C GLU A 58 -3.49 -5.89 21.72
N PHE A 59 -2.66 -5.13 21.00
CA PHE A 59 -2.60 -5.17 19.56
C PHE A 59 -1.28 -5.76 19.07
N PRO A 60 -1.32 -6.67 18.09
CA PRO A 60 -0.10 -7.20 17.48
C PRO A 60 0.78 -6.11 16.90
N ASP A 61 2.08 -6.29 16.96
CA ASP A 61 3.05 -5.37 16.39
C ASP A 61 2.94 -5.27 14.87
N ILE A 62 3.19 -4.07 14.36
CA ILE A 62 3.26 -3.76 12.94
C ILE A 62 4.63 -3.16 12.68
N THR A 63 5.37 -3.71 11.73
CA THR A 63 6.64 -3.13 11.29
C THR A 63 6.37 -1.99 10.32
N VAL A 64 6.66 -0.75 10.73
CA VAL A 64 6.37 0.45 9.95
C VAL A 64 7.62 0.97 9.26
N ALA A 65 7.49 1.37 8.00
CA ALA A 65 8.47 2.07 7.21
C ALA A 65 7.86 3.28 6.50
N LEU A 66 8.67 4.28 6.23
CA LEU A 66 8.31 5.45 5.45
C LEU A 66 9.10 5.46 4.14
N ALA A 67 8.48 5.88 3.05
CA ALA A 67 9.12 5.98 1.74
C ALA A 67 8.74 7.30 1.05
N ASP A 68 9.70 8.21 0.92
CA ASP A 68 9.48 9.49 0.25
C ASP A 68 9.76 9.42 -1.26
N THR A 69 10.62 8.49 -1.65
CA THR A 69 11.01 8.27 -3.05
C THR A 69 10.74 6.83 -3.48
N VAL A 70 10.74 6.59 -4.79
CA VAL A 70 10.65 5.25 -5.35
C VAL A 70 11.83 4.38 -4.88
N ALA A 71 13.03 4.95 -4.77
CA ALA A 71 14.21 4.24 -4.27
C ALA A 71 14.04 3.84 -2.80
N ASP A 72 13.47 4.72 -1.96
CA ASP A 72 13.13 4.38 -0.57
C ASP A 72 12.11 3.25 -0.51
N LEU A 73 11.09 3.31 -1.37
CA LEU A 73 10.05 2.28 -1.42
C LEU A 73 10.65 0.90 -1.76
N ALA A 74 11.50 0.83 -2.77
CA ALA A 74 12.17 -0.41 -3.17
C ALA A 74 13.04 -0.97 -2.04
N ARG A 75 13.85 -0.13 -1.42
CA ARG A 75 14.71 -0.51 -0.29
C ARG A 75 13.92 -1.04 0.90
N GLU A 76 12.83 -0.35 1.28
CA GLU A 76 12.00 -0.78 2.40
C GLU A 76 11.20 -2.05 2.06
N ALA A 77 10.76 -2.22 0.83
CA ALA A 77 10.13 -3.45 0.37
C ALA A 77 11.08 -4.65 0.50
N GLU A 78 12.32 -4.53 0.03
CA GLU A 78 13.35 -5.57 0.19
C GLU A 78 13.61 -5.89 1.66
N ARG A 79 13.76 -4.86 2.51
CA ARG A 79 13.98 -5.05 3.95
C ARG A 79 12.83 -5.79 4.63
N LEU A 80 11.59 -5.44 4.30
CA LEU A 80 10.40 -6.04 4.92
C LEU A 80 10.05 -7.42 4.37
N GLU A 81 10.55 -7.78 3.19
CA GLU A 81 10.30 -9.10 2.59
C GLU A 81 10.78 -10.25 3.49
N ASP A 82 11.87 -10.05 4.21
CA ASP A 82 12.43 -11.05 5.11
C ASP A 82 11.81 -11.00 6.53
N LEU A 83 11.27 -9.86 6.92
CA LEU A 83 10.76 -9.62 8.27
C LEU A 83 9.27 -9.93 8.42
N CYS A 84 8.51 -9.86 7.33
CA CYS A 84 7.06 -9.93 7.34
C CYS A 84 6.54 -11.07 6.48
N ASP A 85 5.33 -11.51 6.78
CA ASP A 85 4.58 -12.46 5.94
C ASP A 85 3.72 -11.70 4.91
N VAL A 86 3.27 -10.51 5.28
CA VAL A 86 2.50 -9.60 4.42
C VAL A 86 2.94 -8.15 4.64
N VAL A 87 3.03 -7.39 3.56
CA VAL A 87 3.36 -5.96 3.58
C VAL A 87 2.27 -5.20 2.84
N VAL A 88 1.69 -4.19 3.49
CA VAL A 88 0.74 -3.27 2.88
C VAL A 88 1.46 -1.97 2.54
N ILE A 89 1.28 -1.48 1.34
CA ILE A 89 1.90 -0.25 0.84
C ILE A 89 0.81 0.79 0.61
N ASP A 90 0.88 1.89 1.36
CA ASP A 90 0.03 3.08 1.17
C ASP A 90 0.70 4.02 0.17
N LEU A 91 0.27 3.95 -1.09
CA LEU A 91 0.85 4.75 -2.17
C LEU A 91 0.36 6.20 -2.12
N PRO A 92 1.21 7.16 -2.54
CA PRO A 92 0.79 8.56 -2.61
C PRO A 92 -0.31 8.73 -3.66
N PRO A 93 -1.28 9.65 -3.45
CA PRO A 93 -2.30 9.93 -4.44
C PRO A 93 -1.67 10.53 -5.71
N ARG A 94 -2.28 10.27 -6.86
CA ARG A 94 -1.86 10.80 -8.18
C ARG A 94 -0.45 10.38 -8.64
N SER A 95 0.13 9.35 -8.05
CA SER A 95 1.47 8.90 -8.42
C SER A 95 1.45 7.61 -9.24
N LEU A 96 1.23 7.73 -10.54
CA LEU A 96 1.41 6.62 -11.48
C LEU A 96 2.86 6.14 -11.51
N LYS A 97 3.83 7.01 -11.27
CA LYS A 97 5.24 6.66 -11.21
C LYS A 97 5.51 5.65 -10.09
N PHE A 98 5.08 5.95 -8.84
CA PHE A 98 5.20 5.01 -7.73
C PHE A 98 4.51 3.69 -8.02
N LEU A 99 3.30 3.75 -8.58
CA LEU A 99 2.55 2.55 -8.92
C LEU A 99 3.31 1.67 -9.92
N ARG A 100 3.83 2.23 -11.00
CA ARG A 100 4.58 1.49 -12.02
C ARG A 100 5.85 0.85 -11.47
N GLU A 101 6.59 1.58 -10.65
CA GLU A 101 7.86 1.09 -10.07
C GLU A 101 7.64 -0.03 -9.04
N ILE A 102 6.51 -0.01 -8.31
CA ILE A 102 6.23 -1.05 -7.30
C ILE A 102 5.54 -2.31 -7.90
N MET A 103 5.03 -2.22 -9.13
CA MET A 103 4.34 -3.34 -9.77
C MET A 103 5.11 -4.66 -9.76
N PRO A 104 6.42 -4.70 -10.04
CA PRO A 104 7.18 -5.96 -10.02
C PRO A 104 7.17 -6.65 -8.65
N TYR A 105 7.02 -5.90 -7.57
CA TYR A 105 7.02 -6.40 -6.19
C TYR A 105 5.61 -6.69 -5.67
N THR A 106 4.57 -6.20 -6.33
CA THR A 106 3.18 -6.27 -5.84
C THR A 106 2.50 -7.57 -6.25
N ASP A 107 1.90 -8.24 -5.28
CA ASP A 107 1.06 -9.42 -5.50
C ASP A 107 -0.42 -9.04 -5.73
N LEU A 108 -0.89 -7.96 -5.09
CA LEU A 108 -2.26 -7.48 -5.19
C LEU A 108 -2.30 -5.96 -5.18
N VAL A 109 -3.06 -5.36 -6.10
CA VAL A 109 -3.39 -3.94 -6.09
C VAL A 109 -4.84 -3.76 -5.69
N VAL A 110 -5.07 -2.94 -4.67
CA VAL A 110 -6.40 -2.52 -4.22
C VAL A 110 -6.61 -1.07 -4.63
N MET A 111 -7.67 -0.81 -5.38
CA MET A 111 -8.01 0.52 -5.89
C MET A 111 -9.38 0.95 -5.36
N PRO A 112 -9.43 1.75 -4.29
CA PRO A 112 -10.70 2.30 -3.81
C PRO A 112 -11.33 3.20 -4.86
N LEU A 113 -12.63 3.02 -5.10
CA LEU A 113 -13.40 3.77 -6.08
C LEU A 113 -14.61 4.41 -5.42
N SER A 114 -14.94 5.64 -5.83
CA SER A 114 -16.26 6.20 -5.62
C SER A 114 -17.06 6.19 -6.94
N ALA A 115 -18.38 6.29 -6.83
CA ALA A 115 -19.26 6.19 -7.99
C ALA A 115 -19.34 7.48 -8.84
N SER A 116 -18.40 8.43 -8.66
CA SER A 116 -18.41 9.67 -9.45
C SER A 116 -17.80 9.46 -10.84
N PRO A 117 -18.29 10.13 -11.90
CA PRO A 117 -17.71 10.03 -13.24
C PRO A 117 -16.23 10.42 -13.30
N ALA A 118 -15.80 11.40 -12.50
CA ALA A 118 -14.39 11.80 -12.41
C ALA A 118 -13.50 10.69 -11.84
N ASP A 119 -14.03 9.90 -10.91
CA ASP A 119 -13.29 8.77 -10.32
C ASP A 119 -13.20 7.60 -11.28
N VAL A 120 -14.20 7.40 -12.13
CA VAL A 120 -14.15 6.38 -13.20
C VAL A 120 -13.00 6.66 -14.16
N TRP A 121 -12.85 7.91 -14.63
CA TRP A 121 -11.74 8.30 -15.52
C TRP A 121 -10.37 8.16 -14.86
N SER A 122 -10.25 8.58 -13.61
CA SER A 122 -9.00 8.40 -12.85
C SER A 122 -8.63 6.93 -12.71
N THR A 123 -9.64 6.07 -12.58
CA THR A 123 -9.47 4.63 -12.48
C THR A 123 -8.97 4.01 -13.78
N GLU A 124 -9.40 4.49 -14.93
CA GLU A 124 -8.90 3.98 -16.21
C GLU A 124 -7.39 4.11 -16.32
N GLN A 125 -6.81 5.23 -15.89
CA GLN A 125 -5.36 5.43 -15.87
C GLN A 125 -4.65 4.45 -14.91
N LEU A 126 -5.23 4.19 -13.73
CA LEU A 126 -4.70 3.18 -12.81
C LEU A 126 -4.80 1.78 -13.40
N MET A 127 -5.92 1.45 -14.02
CA MET A 127 -6.14 0.16 -14.67
C MET A 127 -5.14 -0.09 -15.80
N ASP A 128 -4.82 0.93 -16.59
CA ASP A 128 -3.83 0.82 -17.66
C ASP A 128 -2.43 0.57 -17.08
N ALA A 129 -2.04 1.29 -16.04
CA ALA A 129 -0.78 1.04 -15.34
C ALA A 129 -0.70 -0.38 -14.76
N VAL A 130 -1.80 -0.89 -14.21
CA VAL A 130 -1.89 -2.27 -13.69
C VAL A 130 -1.82 -3.29 -14.82
N ARG A 131 -2.49 -3.06 -15.95
CA ARG A 131 -2.42 -3.94 -17.13
C ARG A 131 -1.01 -4.01 -17.70
N GLU A 132 -0.31 -2.88 -17.78
CA GLU A 132 1.10 -2.86 -18.16
C GLU A 132 1.97 -3.66 -17.17
N GLY A 133 1.78 -3.43 -15.88
CA GLY A 133 2.50 -4.14 -14.82
C GLY A 133 2.27 -5.65 -14.85
N LYS A 134 1.06 -6.11 -15.17
CA LYS A 134 0.75 -7.54 -15.32
C LYS A 134 1.53 -8.23 -16.44
N LYS A 135 1.92 -7.51 -17.48
CA LYS A 135 2.72 -8.07 -18.58
C LYS A 135 4.15 -8.38 -18.15
N THR A 136 4.67 -7.65 -17.17
CA THR A 136 6.04 -7.77 -16.68
C THR A 136 6.14 -8.51 -15.36
N SER A 137 5.09 -8.54 -14.56
CA SER A 137 5.05 -9.20 -13.26
C SER A 137 4.26 -10.50 -13.28
N LYS A 138 4.90 -11.61 -12.89
CA LYS A 138 4.23 -12.90 -12.69
C LYS A 138 3.43 -12.97 -11.37
N ARG A 139 3.60 -12.00 -10.48
CA ARG A 139 3.03 -11.98 -9.12
C ARG A 139 1.70 -11.24 -9.04
N LEU A 140 1.50 -10.23 -9.88
CA LEU A 140 0.42 -9.27 -9.74
C LEU A 140 -0.97 -9.84 -10.04
N LYS A 141 -1.86 -9.69 -9.07
CA LYS A 141 -3.32 -9.87 -9.21
C LYS A 141 -3.99 -8.53 -8.90
N ALA A 142 -4.77 -7.99 -9.84
CA ALA A 142 -5.58 -6.80 -9.59
C ALA A 142 -7.01 -7.22 -9.22
N ARG A 143 -7.54 -6.60 -8.18
CA ARG A 143 -8.92 -6.73 -7.72
C ARG A 143 -9.42 -5.37 -7.23
#